data_af59d79f8df131affe68b4f3f73deed0
#
_entry.id   af59d79f8df131affe68b4f3f73deed0
#
_cell.length_a   1.000
_cell.length_b   1.000
_cell.length_c   1.000
_cell.angle_alpha   90.00
_cell.angle_beta   90.00
_cell.angle_gamma   90.00
#
_symmetry.space_group_name_H-M   'P 1'
#
loop_
_entity.id
_entity.type
_entity.pdbx_description
1 polymer ?
#
loop_
_entity_poly.entity_id
_entity_poly.type
_entity_poly.pdbx_seq_one_letter_code
_entity_poly.pdbx_strand_id
1 'polypeptide(L)'
;MSNVITISRTRDYLVSRAAKHRRAGRYDEAMALLWKARTQFGIQEDIEMEAARVYSEMCCDEEAGRAYLRVVRLGGTHKAAALFDLSLLSAQRGNLDRAVSYFEHFLACETKTEVSEETASALGRQLLDELDRPPTRSRKTRARTLEHRAAARLQEGKTVAAQHLMEHSLRLHETARGYTMLACCHLIRRQLPDAVEAAARAHRMAPGRVQTLCVLSDAYAAMGETELSRRAMYLAAMRAKEPDDLFSVAMESAKHSDDTLTMRMTKRLLAREPYHTHGMKLRACALINLGRMKEASRLFGQLCGLLPEDTVCEFFYKLSREGKAPAERFSLGVDVTHEEGVSRAAELISKLYVPPDEICSQPASLQRVCRLCDWALHSPMAGSHTKTVALILMTAMPADEARMVLLDALTDPQLADGVKLNILQMLTARDGFKPYCVDVGGRLVHLAAGGISTQPKNCSRANSQIVQRASDALSEAYPDAPQMVLDMFLRYLAVYPQPKRREADACAAALEALYHRQAGRCVDERKIAKRNGISKRLLNRMLRRFERCLQEKPDEH
;
A
#
# COMPACT_ATOMS: atom_id res chain seq x y z
N MET A 1 -37.97 -41.17 -3.23
CA MET A 1 -36.80 -40.50 -2.65
C MET A 1 -36.35 -39.46 -3.64
N SER A 2 -36.61 -38.18 -3.35
CA SER A 2 -36.30 -37.09 -4.25
C SER A 2 -34.79 -36.85 -4.26
N ASN A 3 -34.16 -37.02 -5.43
CA ASN A 3 -32.80 -36.56 -5.70
C ASN A 3 -32.80 -35.03 -5.68
N VAL A 4 -32.75 -34.46 -4.49
CA VAL A 4 -32.38 -33.05 -4.35
C VAL A 4 -30.87 -32.97 -4.62
N ILE A 5 -30.51 -32.77 -5.88
CA ILE A 5 -29.15 -32.43 -6.26
C ILE A 5 -28.86 -31.10 -5.58
N THR A 6 -27.99 -31.14 -4.59
CA THR A 6 -27.56 -29.95 -3.85
C THR A 6 -26.62 -29.13 -4.76
N ILE A 7 -27.18 -28.49 -5.80
CA ILE A 7 -26.51 -27.55 -6.73
C ILE A 7 -25.85 -26.39 -5.96
N SER A 8 -26.28 -26.14 -4.71
CA SER A 8 -25.81 -25.05 -3.85
C SER A 8 -24.36 -25.18 -3.33
N ARG A 9 -23.62 -26.24 -3.74
CA ARG A 9 -22.28 -26.53 -3.21
C ARG A 9 -21.14 -26.42 -4.23
N THR A 10 -21.40 -26.10 -5.49
CA THR A 10 -20.33 -25.92 -6.47
C THR A 10 -19.73 -24.51 -6.37
N ARG A 11 -18.42 -24.40 -6.57
CA ARG A 11 -17.70 -23.13 -6.61
C ARG A 11 -18.36 -22.15 -7.57
N ASP A 12 -18.57 -22.57 -8.80
CA ASP A 12 -19.12 -21.74 -9.88
C ASP A 12 -20.53 -21.23 -9.56
N TYR A 13 -21.35 -22.03 -8.86
CA TYR A 13 -22.66 -21.59 -8.37
C TYR A 13 -22.54 -20.47 -7.34
N LEU A 14 -21.64 -20.61 -6.35
CA LEU A 14 -21.45 -19.58 -5.32
C LEU A 14 -20.93 -18.25 -5.92
N VAL A 15 -19.94 -18.32 -6.82
CA VAL A 15 -19.38 -17.15 -7.50
C VAL A 15 -20.43 -16.49 -8.40
N SER A 16 -21.16 -17.27 -9.23
CA SER A 16 -22.23 -16.74 -10.08
C SER A 16 -23.36 -16.09 -9.28
N ARG A 17 -23.71 -16.66 -8.12
CA ARG A 17 -24.72 -16.08 -7.23
C ARG A 17 -24.20 -14.81 -6.57
N ALA A 18 -22.94 -14.78 -6.13
CA ALA A 18 -22.31 -13.58 -5.60
C ALA A 18 -22.31 -12.45 -6.64
N ALA A 19 -21.98 -12.76 -7.89
CA ALA A 19 -22.02 -11.78 -8.99
C ALA A 19 -23.45 -11.22 -9.21
N LYS A 20 -24.51 -12.03 -9.05
CA LYS A 20 -25.89 -11.53 -9.10
C LYS A 20 -26.21 -10.56 -7.95
N HIS A 21 -25.76 -10.88 -6.73
CA HIS A 21 -25.95 -10.00 -5.57
C HIS A 21 -25.16 -8.69 -5.75
N ARG A 22 -23.92 -8.74 -6.24
CA ARG A 22 -23.11 -7.56 -6.54
C ARG A 22 -23.83 -6.64 -7.53
N ARG A 23 -24.29 -7.17 -8.68
CA ARG A 23 -25.04 -6.38 -9.68
C ARG A 23 -26.33 -5.78 -9.14
N ALA A 24 -26.90 -6.35 -8.09
CA ALA A 24 -28.07 -5.84 -7.40
C ALA A 24 -27.72 -4.87 -6.25
N GLY A 25 -26.44 -4.50 -6.05
CA GLY A 25 -25.97 -3.63 -4.98
C GLY A 25 -26.04 -4.25 -3.57
N ARG A 26 -26.21 -5.57 -3.48
CA ARG A 26 -26.29 -6.30 -2.20
C ARG A 26 -24.94 -6.90 -1.86
N TYR A 27 -24.02 -6.02 -1.48
CA TYR A 27 -22.61 -6.39 -1.30
C TYR A 27 -22.39 -7.29 -0.09
N ASP A 28 -23.15 -7.11 1.00
CA ASP A 28 -23.09 -7.99 2.19
C ASP A 28 -23.35 -9.46 1.84
N GLU A 29 -24.42 -9.70 1.05
CA GLU A 29 -24.81 -11.03 0.60
C GLU A 29 -23.78 -11.61 -0.39
N ALA A 30 -23.23 -10.76 -1.27
CA ALA A 30 -22.19 -11.17 -2.20
C ALA A 30 -20.92 -11.61 -1.44
N MET A 31 -20.43 -10.80 -0.49
CA MET A 31 -19.25 -11.13 0.32
C MET A 31 -19.45 -12.38 1.17
N ALA A 32 -20.62 -12.57 1.76
CA ALA A 32 -20.93 -13.78 2.53
C ALA A 32 -20.82 -15.06 1.67
N LEU A 33 -21.28 -15.00 0.40
CA LEU A 33 -21.15 -16.12 -0.53
C LEU A 33 -19.71 -16.37 -0.97
N LEU A 34 -18.95 -15.30 -1.26
CA LEU A 34 -17.54 -15.39 -1.64
C LEU A 34 -16.67 -15.91 -0.50
N TRP A 35 -16.94 -15.45 0.72
CA TRP A 35 -16.27 -15.98 1.90
C TRP A 35 -16.57 -17.46 2.14
N LYS A 36 -17.83 -17.87 1.95
CA LYS A 36 -18.20 -19.28 2.00
C LYS A 36 -17.48 -20.09 0.92
N ALA A 37 -17.41 -19.57 -0.31
CA ALA A 37 -16.69 -20.23 -1.40
C ALA A 37 -15.19 -20.36 -1.07
N ARG A 38 -14.56 -19.31 -0.56
CA ARG A 38 -13.15 -19.31 -0.17
C ARG A 38 -12.85 -20.29 0.97
N THR A 39 -13.75 -20.40 1.96
CA THR A 39 -13.60 -21.36 3.07
C THR A 39 -13.72 -22.81 2.59
N GLN A 40 -14.54 -23.08 1.57
CA GLN A 40 -14.77 -24.42 1.05
C GLN A 40 -13.75 -24.86 -0.01
N PHE A 41 -13.30 -23.96 -0.85
CA PHE A 41 -12.49 -24.25 -2.05
C PHE A 41 -11.09 -23.64 -2.01
N GLY A 42 -10.76 -22.92 -0.93
CA GLY A 42 -9.50 -22.18 -0.82
C GLY A 42 -9.46 -20.90 -1.69
N ILE A 43 -8.26 -20.39 -1.86
CA ILE A 43 -8.01 -19.19 -2.66
C ILE A 43 -8.00 -19.58 -4.14
N GLN A 44 -9.00 -19.14 -4.89
CA GLN A 44 -9.18 -19.43 -6.31
C GLN A 44 -9.33 -18.12 -7.09
N GLU A 45 -8.89 -18.12 -8.34
CA GLU A 45 -8.84 -16.92 -9.19
C GLU A 45 -10.22 -16.26 -9.38
N ASP A 46 -11.24 -17.05 -9.67
CA ASP A 46 -12.61 -16.58 -9.89
C ASP A 46 -13.27 -16.01 -8.61
N ILE A 47 -12.96 -16.58 -7.44
CA ILE A 47 -13.42 -16.08 -6.14
C ILE A 47 -12.77 -14.74 -5.84
N GLU A 48 -11.45 -14.64 -5.98
CA GLU A 48 -10.70 -13.40 -5.71
C GLU A 48 -11.06 -12.29 -6.70
N MET A 49 -11.27 -12.63 -7.98
CA MET A 49 -11.67 -11.66 -8.99
C MET A 49 -13.05 -11.07 -8.71
N GLU A 50 -14.02 -11.90 -8.32
CA GLU A 50 -15.34 -11.40 -7.98
C GLU A 50 -15.34 -10.62 -6.65
N ALA A 51 -14.52 -11.03 -5.66
CA ALA A 51 -14.33 -10.27 -4.43
C ALA A 51 -13.69 -8.90 -4.71
N ALA A 52 -12.69 -8.84 -5.58
CA ALA A 52 -12.06 -7.59 -6.00
C ALA A 52 -13.06 -6.64 -6.65
N ARG A 53 -13.95 -7.16 -7.51
CA ARG A 53 -15.04 -6.38 -8.13
C ARG A 53 -16.04 -5.84 -7.09
N VAL A 54 -16.42 -6.66 -6.10
CA VAL A 54 -17.29 -6.21 -5.00
C VAL A 54 -16.63 -5.08 -4.23
N TYR A 55 -15.37 -5.23 -3.82
CA TYR A 55 -14.62 -4.19 -3.12
C TYR A 55 -14.46 -2.91 -3.94
N SER A 56 -14.19 -3.04 -5.25
CA SER A 56 -14.08 -1.89 -6.14
C SER A 56 -15.39 -1.10 -6.24
N GLU A 57 -16.54 -1.78 -6.36
CA GLU A 57 -17.85 -1.13 -6.39
C GLU A 57 -18.26 -0.52 -5.05
N MET A 58 -17.72 -1.04 -3.93
CA MET A 58 -17.87 -0.46 -2.59
C MET A 58 -16.91 0.71 -2.33
N CYS A 59 -16.03 1.06 -3.27
CA CYS A 59 -14.94 2.02 -3.08
C CYS A 59 -13.95 1.63 -1.97
N CYS A 60 -13.81 0.33 -1.73
CA CYS A 60 -12.82 -0.27 -0.82
C CYS A 60 -11.53 -0.58 -1.59
N ASP A 61 -10.85 0.46 -2.03
CA ASP A 61 -9.75 0.35 -3.01
C ASP A 61 -8.55 -0.46 -2.51
N GLU A 62 -8.28 -0.48 -1.20
CA GLU A 62 -7.16 -1.24 -0.64
C GLU A 62 -7.44 -2.74 -0.70
N GLU A 63 -8.64 -3.15 -0.30
CA GLU A 63 -9.09 -4.53 -0.36
C GLU A 63 -9.25 -4.99 -1.81
N ALA A 64 -9.79 -4.14 -2.69
CA ALA A 64 -9.87 -4.41 -4.12
C ALA A 64 -8.48 -4.63 -4.71
N GLY A 65 -7.52 -3.75 -4.41
CA GLY A 65 -6.15 -3.86 -4.86
C GLY A 65 -5.46 -5.15 -4.40
N ARG A 66 -5.64 -5.55 -3.14
CA ARG A 66 -5.11 -6.81 -2.60
C ARG A 66 -5.71 -8.03 -3.31
N ALA A 67 -7.03 -8.04 -3.51
CA ALA A 67 -7.71 -9.15 -4.19
C ALA A 67 -7.29 -9.25 -5.66
N TYR A 68 -7.21 -8.14 -6.42
CA TYR A 68 -6.68 -8.13 -7.78
C TYR A 68 -5.23 -8.61 -7.86
N LEU A 69 -4.36 -8.21 -6.93
CA LEU A 69 -2.98 -8.69 -6.89
C LEU A 69 -2.89 -10.19 -6.61
N ARG A 70 -3.81 -10.76 -5.82
CA ARG A 70 -3.94 -12.21 -5.65
C ARG A 70 -4.30 -12.90 -6.97
N VAL A 71 -5.25 -12.35 -7.74
CA VAL A 71 -5.59 -12.84 -9.08
C VAL A 71 -4.37 -12.81 -10.01
N VAL A 72 -3.62 -11.70 -10.02
CA VAL A 72 -2.39 -11.59 -10.85
C VAL A 72 -1.37 -12.67 -10.51
N ARG A 73 -1.21 -13.00 -9.22
CA ARG A 73 -0.27 -14.05 -8.77
C ARG A 73 -0.73 -15.45 -9.11
N LEU A 74 -2.03 -15.72 -9.05
CA LEU A 74 -2.60 -17.01 -9.46
C LEU A 74 -2.38 -17.28 -10.95
N GLY A 75 -2.31 -16.22 -11.76
CA GLY A 75 -1.79 -16.28 -13.13
C GLY A 75 -2.69 -16.95 -14.15
N GLY A 76 -3.99 -17.10 -13.87
CA GLY A 76 -4.95 -17.74 -14.74
C GLY A 76 -5.57 -16.81 -15.80
N THR A 77 -6.83 -17.08 -16.17
CA THR A 77 -7.54 -16.39 -17.26
C THR A 77 -7.90 -14.95 -16.95
N HIS A 78 -8.14 -14.61 -15.67
CA HIS A 78 -8.51 -13.27 -15.21
C HIS A 78 -7.32 -12.33 -14.96
N LYS A 79 -6.09 -12.82 -15.10
CA LYS A 79 -4.87 -12.04 -14.83
C LYS A 79 -4.83 -10.72 -15.60
N ALA A 80 -5.18 -10.74 -16.88
CA ALA A 80 -5.16 -9.54 -17.72
C ALA A 80 -6.21 -8.52 -17.25
N ALA A 81 -7.44 -8.97 -16.95
CA ALA A 81 -8.50 -8.11 -16.43
C ALA A 81 -8.11 -7.50 -15.07
N ALA A 82 -7.54 -8.28 -14.17
CA ALA A 82 -7.08 -7.79 -12.87
C ALA A 82 -5.97 -6.73 -13.00
N LEU A 83 -5.01 -6.90 -13.92
CA LEU A 83 -3.97 -5.90 -14.18
C LEU A 83 -4.55 -4.61 -14.78
N PHE A 84 -5.55 -4.73 -15.64
CA PHE A 84 -6.25 -3.59 -16.20
C PHE A 84 -7.00 -2.81 -15.10
N ASP A 85 -7.77 -3.51 -14.26
CA ASP A 85 -8.51 -2.90 -13.16
C ASP A 85 -7.57 -2.25 -12.12
N LEU A 86 -6.42 -2.87 -11.81
CA LEU A 86 -5.36 -2.28 -10.97
C LEU A 86 -4.78 -1.00 -11.59
N SER A 87 -4.59 -0.98 -12.90
CA SER A 87 -4.12 0.21 -13.61
C SER A 87 -5.14 1.35 -13.49
N LEU A 88 -6.41 1.03 -13.72
CA LEU A 88 -7.52 1.99 -13.62
C LEU A 88 -7.63 2.56 -12.19
N LEU A 89 -7.63 1.68 -11.19
CA LEU A 89 -7.69 2.05 -9.77
C LEU A 89 -6.51 2.96 -9.38
N SER A 90 -5.30 2.63 -9.83
CA SER A 90 -4.10 3.44 -9.56
C SER A 90 -4.15 4.80 -10.26
N ALA A 91 -4.69 4.88 -11.48
CA ALA A 91 -4.86 6.12 -12.22
C ALA A 91 -5.88 7.04 -11.53
N GLN A 92 -7.01 6.48 -11.06
CA GLN A 92 -8.04 7.22 -10.32
C GLN A 92 -7.47 7.83 -9.02
N ARG A 93 -6.60 7.11 -8.33
CA ARG A 93 -5.88 7.60 -7.14
C ARG A 93 -4.74 8.60 -7.48
N GLY A 94 -4.47 8.83 -8.74
CA GLY A 94 -3.40 9.73 -9.21
C GLY A 94 -2.00 9.15 -9.10
N ASN A 95 -1.86 7.83 -8.84
CA ASN A 95 -0.57 7.15 -8.83
C ASN A 95 -0.22 6.66 -10.24
N LEU A 96 0.23 7.59 -11.08
CA LEU A 96 0.49 7.34 -12.49
C LEU A 96 1.62 6.34 -12.74
N ASP A 97 2.69 6.39 -11.94
CA ASP A 97 3.82 5.46 -12.10
C ASP A 97 3.38 4.01 -11.89
N ARG A 98 2.48 3.77 -10.92
CA ARG A 98 1.90 2.46 -10.65
C ARG A 98 0.86 2.06 -11.70
N ALA A 99 0.00 2.99 -12.12
CA ALA A 99 -0.98 2.75 -13.17
C ALA A 99 -0.31 2.28 -14.46
N VAL A 100 0.77 2.95 -14.84
CA VAL A 100 1.58 2.57 -16.02
C VAL A 100 2.23 1.21 -15.85
N SER A 101 2.81 0.93 -14.68
CA SER A 101 3.42 -0.37 -14.42
C SER A 101 2.41 -1.51 -14.60
N TYR A 102 1.20 -1.38 -14.04
CA TYR A 102 0.15 -2.39 -14.22
C TYR A 102 -0.32 -2.49 -15.67
N PHE A 103 -0.43 -1.36 -16.37
CA PHE A 103 -0.82 -1.34 -17.77
C PHE A 103 0.23 -1.99 -18.69
N GLU A 104 1.53 -1.76 -18.43
CA GLU A 104 2.62 -2.45 -19.14
C GLU A 104 2.53 -3.97 -18.94
N HIS A 105 2.25 -4.44 -17.74
CA HIS A 105 2.03 -5.86 -17.46
C HIS A 105 0.79 -6.41 -18.15
N PHE A 106 -0.32 -5.62 -18.19
CA PHE A 106 -1.52 -5.98 -18.95
C PHE A 106 -1.21 -6.14 -20.45
N LEU A 107 -0.46 -5.20 -21.04
CA LEU A 107 -0.07 -5.28 -22.45
C LEU A 107 0.78 -6.51 -22.77
N ALA A 108 1.55 -6.98 -21.79
CA ALA A 108 2.39 -8.17 -21.92
C ALA A 108 1.61 -9.50 -21.79
N CYS A 109 0.34 -9.49 -21.38
CA CYS A 109 -0.47 -10.70 -21.31
C CYS A 109 -0.84 -11.19 -22.72
N GLU A 110 -0.75 -12.52 -22.92
CA GLU A 110 -1.08 -13.17 -24.19
C GLU A 110 -2.60 -13.19 -24.44
N THR A 111 -3.40 -13.40 -23.39
CA THR A 111 -4.86 -13.44 -23.44
C THR A 111 -5.47 -12.20 -22.78
N LYS A 112 -6.34 -11.49 -23.52
CA LYS A 112 -6.98 -10.22 -23.09
C LYS A 112 -8.49 -10.26 -23.31
N THR A 113 -9.11 -11.43 -23.20
CA THR A 113 -10.49 -11.69 -23.62
C THR A 113 -11.56 -10.90 -22.84
N GLU A 114 -11.27 -10.47 -21.62
CA GLU A 114 -12.25 -9.76 -20.77
C GLU A 114 -12.20 -8.22 -20.93
N VAL A 115 -11.18 -7.69 -21.56
CA VAL A 115 -11.01 -6.23 -21.74
C VAL A 115 -11.10 -5.89 -23.23
N SER A 116 -12.04 -5.01 -23.59
CA SER A 116 -12.15 -4.59 -24.99
C SER A 116 -10.95 -3.75 -25.42
N GLU A 117 -10.52 -3.91 -26.69
CA GLU A 117 -9.42 -3.12 -27.25
C GLU A 117 -9.69 -1.60 -27.18
N GLU A 118 -10.94 -1.20 -27.28
CA GLU A 118 -11.35 0.19 -27.22
C GLU A 118 -11.12 0.79 -25.82
N THR A 119 -11.51 0.06 -24.77
CA THR A 119 -11.28 0.47 -23.36
C THR A 119 -9.79 0.47 -23.02
N ALA A 120 -9.05 -0.54 -23.46
CA ALA A 120 -7.60 -0.59 -23.28
C ALA A 120 -6.89 0.57 -23.97
N SER A 121 -7.28 0.87 -25.22
CA SER A 121 -6.73 1.99 -26.00
C SER A 121 -7.09 3.35 -25.39
N ALA A 122 -8.28 3.49 -24.80
CA ALA A 122 -8.70 4.71 -24.12
C ALA A 122 -7.85 4.97 -22.87
N LEU A 123 -7.66 3.97 -22.02
CA LEU A 123 -6.80 4.07 -20.83
C LEU A 123 -5.33 4.31 -21.23
N GLY A 124 -4.82 3.58 -22.23
CA GLY A 124 -3.47 3.76 -22.75
C GLY A 124 -3.22 5.18 -23.25
N ARG A 125 -4.15 5.77 -24.01
CA ARG A 125 -4.08 7.18 -24.44
C ARG A 125 -4.09 8.13 -23.26
N GLN A 126 -4.96 7.90 -22.28
CA GLN A 126 -5.00 8.73 -21.06
C GLN A 126 -3.67 8.70 -20.29
N LEU A 127 -3.10 7.51 -20.08
CA LEU A 127 -1.82 7.34 -19.39
C LEU A 127 -0.66 7.94 -20.19
N LEU A 128 -0.61 7.73 -21.50
CA LEU A 128 0.38 8.33 -22.39
C LEU A 128 0.25 9.85 -22.43
N ASP A 129 -0.98 10.36 -22.55
CA ASP A 129 -1.25 11.79 -22.48
C ASP A 129 -0.78 12.42 -21.17
N GLU A 130 -0.79 11.70 -20.08
CA GLU A 130 -0.29 12.16 -18.81
C GLU A 130 1.22 12.00 -18.63
N LEU A 131 1.87 11.06 -19.33
CA LEU A 131 3.31 10.80 -19.30
C LEU A 131 4.09 11.51 -20.41
N ASP A 132 3.60 11.43 -21.65
CA ASP A 132 4.31 11.84 -22.89
C ASP A 132 4.04 13.28 -23.30
N ARG A 133 3.29 14.02 -22.52
CA ARG A 133 3.15 15.45 -22.83
C ARG A 133 4.54 16.09 -22.85
N PRO A 134 4.97 16.62 -23.99
CA PRO A 134 6.36 17.03 -24.23
C PRO A 134 6.82 18.13 -23.25
N PRO A 135 8.14 18.36 -23.10
CA PRO A 135 8.71 19.39 -22.22
C PRO A 135 8.26 20.84 -22.53
N THR A 136 7.51 21.08 -23.60
CA THR A 136 6.83 22.34 -23.95
C THR A 136 5.62 22.65 -23.07
N ARG A 137 5.30 21.80 -22.09
CA ARG A 137 4.19 22.03 -21.17
C ARG A 137 4.32 23.32 -20.40
N SER A 138 3.17 24.00 -20.28
CA SER A 138 3.04 25.15 -19.39
C SER A 138 3.58 24.80 -17.99
N ARG A 139 4.18 25.78 -17.32
CA ARG A 139 4.65 25.63 -15.93
C ARG A 139 3.59 25.01 -15.03
N LYS A 140 2.31 25.36 -15.26
CA LYS A 140 1.14 24.84 -14.55
C LYS A 140 0.97 23.30 -14.67
N THR A 141 1.15 22.76 -15.88
CA THR A 141 0.98 21.30 -16.08
C THR A 141 2.14 20.51 -15.47
N ARG A 142 3.37 21.05 -15.56
CA ARG A 142 4.54 20.43 -14.90
C ARG A 142 4.39 20.44 -13.37
N ALA A 143 3.89 21.56 -12.81
CA ALA A 143 3.60 21.67 -11.38
C ALA A 143 2.59 20.62 -10.94
N ARG A 144 1.47 20.46 -11.68
CA ARG A 144 0.44 19.46 -11.37
C ARG A 144 0.98 18.01 -11.39
N THR A 145 1.85 17.67 -12.34
CA THR A 145 2.50 16.34 -12.37
C THR A 145 3.37 16.12 -11.14
N LEU A 146 4.10 17.14 -10.68
CA LEU A 146 4.91 17.07 -9.47
C LEU A 146 4.04 16.92 -8.21
N GLU A 147 2.88 17.60 -8.15
CA GLU A 147 1.90 17.43 -7.07
C GLU A 147 1.39 15.99 -6.98
N HIS A 148 1.03 15.38 -8.11
CA HIS A 148 0.58 13.97 -8.12
C HIS A 148 1.68 13.01 -7.65
N ARG A 149 2.92 13.21 -8.11
CA ARG A 149 4.06 12.40 -7.65
C ARG A 149 4.36 12.58 -6.17
N ALA A 150 4.24 13.80 -5.66
CA ALA A 150 4.43 14.05 -4.23
C ALA A 150 3.33 13.41 -3.40
N ALA A 151 2.06 13.43 -3.85
CA ALA A 151 0.98 12.71 -3.19
C ALA A 151 1.26 11.21 -3.09
N ALA A 152 1.73 10.59 -4.19
CA ALA A 152 2.13 9.20 -4.18
C ALA A 152 3.27 8.92 -3.18
N ARG A 153 4.28 9.81 -3.11
CA ARG A 153 5.38 9.67 -2.15
C ARG A 153 4.92 9.82 -0.69
N LEU A 154 3.95 10.69 -0.42
CA LEU A 154 3.35 10.80 0.91
C LEU A 154 2.62 9.51 1.31
N GLN A 155 1.86 8.93 0.40
CA GLN A 155 1.19 7.64 0.63
C GLN A 155 2.19 6.49 0.90
N GLU A 156 3.39 6.56 0.30
CA GLU A 156 4.49 5.62 0.55
C GLU A 156 5.29 5.95 1.83
N GLY A 157 4.90 6.95 2.61
CA GLY A 157 5.64 7.39 3.81
C GLY A 157 6.93 8.18 3.52
N LYS A 158 7.26 8.44 2.24
CA LYS A 158 8.50 9.13 1.81
C LYS A 158 8.35 10.66 1.88
N THR A 159 8.18 11.19 3.09
CA THR A 159 7.82 12.59 3.35
C THR A 159 8.84 13.59 2.82
N VAL A 160 10.15 13.32 2.98
CA VAL A 160 11.23 14.22 2.50
C VAL A 160 11.18 14.34 0.98
N ALA A 161 11.05 13.21 0.27
CA ALA A 161 10.94 13.23 -1.19
C ALA A 161 9.67 13.97 -1.67
N ALA A 162 8.55 13.77 -0.97
CA ALA A 162 7.30 14.47 -1.23
C ALA A 162 7.45 15.98 -1.04
N GLN A 163 8.09 16.42 0.05
CA GLN A 163 8.35 17.84 0.31
C GLN A 163 9.17 18.50 -0.81
N HIS A 164 10.29 17.90 -1.22
CA HIS A 164 11.10 18.41 -2.32
C HIS A 164 10.35 18.52 -3.64
N LEU A 165 9.48 17.54 -3.94
CA LEU A 165 8.62 17.59 -5.12
C LEU A 165 7.60 18.72 -5.03
N MET A 166 7.01 18.96 -3.84
CA MET A 166 6.08 20.06 -3.60
C MET A 166 6.76 21.42 -3.73
N GLU A 167 7.91 21.62 -3.11
CA GLU A 167 8.69 22.86 -3.22
C GLU A 167 9.07 23.15 -4.69
N HIS A 168 9.44 22.10 -5.44
CA HIS A 168 9.71 22.26 -6.87
C HIS A 168 8.43 22.61 -7.66
N SER A 169 7.31 21.97 -7.36
CA SER A 169 6.01 22.27 -7.98
C SER A 169 5.61 23.74 -7.75
N LEU A 170 5.68 24.20 -6.52
CA LEU A 170 5.31 25.56 -6.12
C LEU A 170 6.21 26.64 -6.74
N ARG A 171 7.50 26.35 -6.96
CA ARG A 171 8.39 27.24 -7.74
C ARG A 171 7.98 27.38 -9.21
N LEU A 172 7.34 26.36 -9.79
CA LEU A 172 6.84 26.41 -11.16
C LEU A 172 5.50 27.11 -11.26
N HIS A 173 4.59 26.78 -10.33
CA HIS A 173 3.24 27.34 -10.27
C HIS A 173 2.66 27.17 -8.86
N GLU A 174 2.31 28.29 -8.25
CA GLU A 174 1.69 28.29 -6.93
C GLU A 174 0.23 27.83 -7.02
N THR A 175 -0.14 26.85 -6.17
CA THR A 175 -1.49 26.31 -6.07
C THR A 175 -1.89 26.13 -4.61
N ALA A 176 -3.17 26.34 -4.30
CA ALA A 176 -3.69 26.07 -2.95
C ALA A 176 -3.50 24.60 -2.56
N ARG A 177 -3.65 23.67 -3.53
CA ARG A 177 -3.41 22.24 -3.32
C ARG A 177 -1.96 21.96 -2.95
N GLY A 178 -1.01 22.56 -3.68
CA GLY A 178 0.41 22.38 -3.43
C GLY A 178 0.82 22.87 -2.05
N TYR A 179 0.34 24.04 -1.62
CA TYR A 179 0.58 24.55 -0.26
C TYR A 179 -0.10 23.70 0.81
N THR A 180 -1.30 23.16 0.56
CA THR A 180 -1.96 22.21 1.50
C THR A 180 -1.11 20.96 1.69
N MET A 181 -0.60 20.37 0.61
CA MET A 181 0.26 19.19 0.68
C MET A 181 1.62 19.48 1.31
N LEU A 182 2.19 20.65 1.05
CA LEU A 182 3.43 21.10 1.71
C LEU A 182 3.22 21.22 3.22
N ALA A 183 2.08 21.78 3.65
CA ALA A 183 1.71 21.84 5.06
C ALA A 183 1.60 20.45 5.70
N CYS A 184 1.03 19.47 5.01
CA CYS A 184 1.02 18.08 5.49
C CYS A 184 2.45 17.52 5.65
N CYS A 185 3.36 17.78 4.70
CA CYS A 185 4.75 17.36 4.83
C CYS A 185 5.42 17.98 6.08
N HIS A 186 5.20 19.27 6.31
CA HIS A 186 5.74 19.97 7.48
C HIS A 186 5.14 19.43 8.80
N LEU A 187 3.82 19.13 8.84
CA LEU A 187 3.17 18.53 10.01
C LEU A 187 3.78 17.17 10.37
N ILE A 188 3.95 16.28 9.39
CA ILE A 188 4.56 14.97 9.61
C ILE A 188 6.00 15.12 10.14
N ARG A 189 6.74 16.11 9.66
CA ARG A 189 8.12 16.40 10.09
C ARG A 189 8.21 17.25 11.36
N ARG A 190 7.11 17.56 12.01
CA ARG A 190 7.04 18.43 13.21
C ARG A 190 7.58 19.85 12.99
N GLN A 191 7.59 20.34 11.78
CA GLN A 191 7.95 21.72 11.41
C GLN A 191 6.71 22.61 11.52
N LEU A 192 6.24 22.86 12.75
CA LEU A 192 4.90 23.41 13.01
C LEU A 192 4.72 24.85 12.50
N PRO A 193 5.69 25.78 12.65
CA PRO A 193 5.56 27.13 12.10
C PRO A 193 5.40 27.13 10.57
N ASP A 194 6.23 26.34 9.88
CA ASP A 194 6.19 26.21 8.42
C ASP A 194 4.86 25.59 7.95
N ALA A 195 4.33 24.62 8.72
CA ALA A 195 3.04 23.99 8.45
C ALA A 195 1.89 25.02 8.51
N VAL A 196 1.86 25.86 9.55
CA VAL A 196 0.83 26.90 9.69
C VAL A 196 0.96 27.94 8.58
N GLU A 197 2.18 28.39 8.26
CA GLU A 197 2.40 29.35 7.18
C GLU A 197 1.92 28.81 5.83
N ALA A 198 2.31 27.59 5.48
CA ALA A 198 1.89 26.93 4.24
C ALA A 198 0.36 26.74 4.19
N ALA A 199 -0.25 26.24 5.26
CA ALA A 199 -1.70 26.06 5.33
C ALA A 199 -2.46 27.40 5.27
N ALA A 200 -1.99 28.44 5.93
CA ALA A 200 -2.57 29.78 5.87
C ALA A 200 -2.44 30.39 4.45
N ARG A 201 -1.32 30.15 3.76
CA ARG A 201 -1.15 30.56 2.36
C ARG A 201 -2.11 29.83 1.44
N ALA A 202 -2.28 28.52 1.61
CA ALA A 202 -3.27 27.72 0.89
C ALA A 202 -4.69 28.25 1.12
N HIS A 203 -5.04 28.58 2.37
CA HIS A 203 -6.35 29.12 2.73
C HIS A 203 -6.62 30.48 2.09
N ARG A 204 -5.64 31.40 2.08
CA ARG A 204 -5.79 32.70 1.39
C ARG A 204 -6.04 32.53 -0.12
N MET A 205 -5.43 31.52 -0.76
CA MET A 205 -5.64 31.24 -2.19
C MET A 205 -6.99 30.59 -2.48
N ALA A 206 -7.51 29.76 -1.58
CA ALA A 206 -8.78 29.04 -1.73
C ALA A 206 -9.53 28.95 -0.38
N PRO A 207 -10.21 30.02 0.05
CA PRO A 207 -10.82 30.09 1.39
C PRO A 207 -11.95 29.10 1.66
N GLY A 208 -12.52 28.52 0.59
CA GLY A 208 -13.63 27.54 0.68
C GLY A 208 -13.21 26.08 0.64
N ARG A 209 -11.93 25.78 0.46
CA ARG A 209 -11.47 24.40 0.28
C ARG A 209 -11.39 23.64 1.60
N VAL A 210 -12.21 22.58 1.71
CA VAL A 210 -12.38 21.80 2.94
C VAL A 210 -11.06 21.16 3.40
N GLN A 211 -10.33 20.50 2.50
CA GLN A 211 -9.05 19.87 2.85
C GLN A 211 -8.04 20.88 3.41
N THR A 212 -8.00 22.10 2.86
CA THR A 212 -7.12 23.16 3.37
C THR A 212 -7.50 23.58 4.78
N LEU A 213 -8.81 23.69 5.06
CA LEU A 213 -9.31 24.03 6.40
C LEU A 213 -9.04 22.91 7.41
N CYS A 214 -9.14 21.64 7.01
CA CYS A 214 -8.75 20.49 7.83
C CYS A 214 -7.27 20.55 8.21
N VAL A 215 -6.38 20.72 7.22
CA VAL A 215 -4.93 20.80 7.46
C VAL A 215 -4.58 22.03 8.31
N LEU A 216 -5.27 23.16 8.11
CA LEU A 216 -5.07 24.36 8.93
C LEU A 216 -5.49 24.12 10.38
N SER A 217 -6.62 23.39 10.59
CA SER A 217 -7.08 22.98 11.92
C SER A 217 -6.04 22.10 12.61
N ASP A 218 -5.49 21.11 11.88
CA ASP A 218 -4.47 20.20 12.41
C ASP A 218 -3.17 20.96 12.77
N ALA A 219 -2.74 21.90 11.92
CA ALA A 219 -1.57 22.73 12.18
C ALA A 219 -1.73 23.62 13.42
N TYR A 220 -2.90 24.24 13.59
CA TYR A 220 -3.19 25.02 14.79
C TYR A 220 -3.26 24.14 16.05
N ALA A 221 -3.87 22.97 15.97
CA ALA A 221 -3.93 22.02 17.09
C ALA A 221 -2.52 21.58 17.51
N ALA A 222 -1.66 21.26 16.55
CA ALA A 222 -0.27 20.88 16.81
C ALA A 222 0.55 21.99 17.47
N MET A 223 0.22 23.27 17.20
CA MET A 223 0.81 24.43 17.89
C MET A 223 0.18 24.75 19.25
N GLY A 224 -0.89 24.05 19.66
CA GLY A 224 -1.62 24.32 20.89
C GLY A 224 -2.70 25.41 20.76
N GLU A 225 -2.93 25.94 19.55
CA GLU A 225 -3.93 27.00 19.25
C GLU A 225 -5.33 26.41 19.09
N THR A 226 -5.86 25.86 20.18
CA THR A 226 -7.10 25.06 20.19
C THR A 226 -8.32 25.79 19.67
N GLU A 227 -8.47 27.08 19.95
CA GLU A 227 -9.63 27.87 19.49
C GLU A 227 -9.57 28.14 17.98
N LEU A 228 -8.39 28.42 17.43
CA LEU A 228 -8.22 28.60 15.99
C LEU A 228 -8.43 27.26 15.24
N SER A 229 -7.93 26.18 15.81
CA SER A 229 -8.18 24.82 15.29
C SER A 229 -9.68 24.53 15.22
N ARG A 230 -10.42 24.75 16.30
CA ARG A 230 -11.86 24.50 16.37
C ARG A 230 -12.65 25.35 15.37
N ARG A 231 -12.28 26.63 15.20
CA ARG A 231 -12.91 27.50 14.20
C ARG A 231 -12.67 27.02 12.77
N ALA A 232 -11.44 26.63 12.43
CA ALA A 232 -11.12 26.08 11.12
C ALA A 232 -11.91 24.79 10.84
N MET A 233 -11.99 23.89 11.82
CA MET A 233 -12.77 22.65 11.73
C MET A 233 -14.27 22.92 11.52
N TYR A 234 -14.83 23.88 12.24
CA TYR A 234 -16.24 24.22 12.10
C TYR A 234 -16.55 24.78 10.71
N LEU A 235 -15.67 25.63 10.18
CA LEU A 235 -15.79 26.14 8.82
C LEU A 235 -15.68 25.01 7.78
N ALA A 236 -14.76 24.06 7.98
CA ALA A 236 -14.65 22.88 7.12
C ALA A 236 -15.96 22.06 7.13
N ALA A 237 -16.53 21.80 8.31
CA ALA A 237 -17.76 21.05 8.46
C ALA A 237 -18.98 21.71 7.79
N MET A 238 -19.05 23.05 7.84
CA MET A 238 -20.10 23.81 7.15
C MET A 238 -19.97 23.76 5.62
N ARG A 239 -18.74 23.69 5.11
CA ARG A 239 -18.45 23.67 3.66
C ARG A 239 -18.49 22.28 3.06
N ALA A 240 -18.24 21.24 3.85
CA ALA A 240 -18.20 19.85 3.39
C ALA A 240 -19.55 19.42 2.81
N LYS A 241 -19.56 19.09 1.53
CA LYS A 241 -20.74 18.60 0.79
C LYS A 241 -20.47 17.25 0.14
N GLU A 242 -19.34 17.11 -0.54
CA GLU A 242 -18.98 15.91 -1.25
C GLU A 242 -18.50 14.80 -0.29
N PRO A 243 -18.60 13.51 -0.66
CA PRO A 243 -18.19 12.39 0.18
C PRO A 243 -16.75 12.53 0.71
N ASP A 244 -15.79 12.87 -0.15
CA ASP A 244 -14.39 13.07 0.22
C ASP A 244 -14.20 14.19 1.26
N ASP A 245 -14.95 15.28 1.12
CA ASP A 245 -14.93 16.38 2.08
C ASP A 245 -15.53 15.97 3.43
N LEU A 246 -16.66 15.24 3.40
CA LEU A 246 -17.30 14.72 4.60
C LEU A 246 -16.40 13.73 5.34
N PHE A 247 -15.70 12.87 4.59
CA PHE A 247 -14.75 11.93 5.15
C PHE A 247 -13.54 12.66 5.76
N SER A 248 -12.97 13.64 5.04
CA SER A 248 -11.85 14.44 5.53
C SER A 248 -12.18 15.14 6.86
N VAL A 249 -13.34 15.77 6.95
CA VAL A 249 -13.77 16.42 8.21
C VAL A 249 -14.03 15.39 9.31
N ALA A 250 -14.62 14.24 8.99
CA ALA A 250 -14.83 13.16 9.97
C ALA A 250 -13.52 12.63 10.53
N MET A 251 -12.52 12.42 9.68
CA MET A 251 -11.17 11.99 10.07
C MET A 251 -10.52 13.00 11.02
N GLU A 252 -10.50 14.27 10.64
CA GLU A 252 -9.88 15.32 11.46
C GLU A 252 -10.64 15.54 12.78
N SER A 253 -11.97 15.52 12.77
CA SER A 253 -12.75 15.64 14.00
C SER A 253 -12.50 14.48 14.96
N ALA A 254 -12.29 13.26 14.45
CA ALA A 254 -11.93 12.10 15.26
C ALA A 254 -10.54 12.25 15.90
N LYS A 255 -9.55 12.76 15.17
CA LYS A 255 -8.22 13.08 15.71
C LYS A 255 -8.31 14.13 16.83
N HIS A 256 -9.12 15.16 16.64
CA HIS A 256 -9.34 16.23 17.63
C HIS A 256 -10.32 15.88 18.73
N SER A 257 -10.71 14.62 18.84
CA SER A 257 -11.59 14.13 19.90
C SER A 257 -13.02 14.69 19.90
N ASP A 258 -13.49 15.22 18.76
CA ASP A 258 -14.87 15.65 18.60
C ASP A 258 -15.74 14.52 18.01
N ASP A 259 -16.11 13.56 18.87
CA ASP A 259 -16.96 12.43 18.47
C ASP A 259 -18.34 12.85 17.97
N THR A 260 -18.84 13.98 18.45
CA THR A 260 -20.15 14.52 18.03
C THR A 260 -20.11 14.99 16.58
N LEU A 261 -19.07 15.73 16.20
CA LEU A 261 -18.85 16.15 14.83
C LEU A 261 -18.55 14.96 13.92
N THR A 262 -17.71 14.03 14.36
CA THR A 262 -17.41 12.78 13.66
C THR A 262 -18.71 12.01 13.34
N MET A 263 -19.59 11.85 14.31
CA MET A 263 -20.89 11.22 14.13
C MET A 263 -21.78 11.93 13.10
N ARG A 264 -21.77 13.26 13.11
CA ARG A 264 -22.56 14.07 12.17
C ARG A 264 -22.04 13.93 10.74
N MET A 265 -20.73 14.03 10.56
CA MET A 265 -20.12 13.95 9.24
C MET A 265 -20.20 12.54 8.65
N THR A 266 -19.90 11.51 9.45
CA THR A 266 -20.04 10.12 9.00
C THR A 266 -21.49 9.72 8.72
N LYS A 267 -22.50 10.29 9.43
CA LYS A 267 -23.92 10.08 9.09
C LYS A 267 -24.25 10.62 7.71
N ARG A 268 -23.74 11.81 7.37
CA ARG A 268 -23.95 12.43 6.05
C ARG A 268 -23.21 11.67 4.95
N LEU A 269 -21.99 11.20 5.24
CA LEU A 269 -21.20 10.39 4.33
C LEU A 269 -21.92 9.07 4.00
N LEU A 270 -22.28 8.30 5.02
CA LEU A 270 -22.92 6.98 4.86
C LEU A 270 -24.35 7.06 4.28
N ALA A 271 -24.99 8.22 4.30
CA ALA A 271 -26.24 8.44 3.58
C ALA A 271 -26.04 8.52 2.05
N ARG A 272 -24.83 8.86 1.58
CA ARG A 272 -24.47 8.91 0.15
C ARG A 272 -23.72 7.65 -0.29
N GLU A 273 -22.82 7.17 0.56
CA GLU A 273 -21.98 6.00 0.34
C GLU A 273 -22.17 5.00 1.50
N PRO A 274 -23.21 4.17 1.45
CA PRO A 274 -23.57 3.29 2.56
C PRO A 274 -22.49 2.27 2.94
N TYR A 275 -21.64 1.92 2.00
CA TYR A 275 -20.58 0.91 2.17
C TYR A 275 -19.18 1.52 2.31
N HIS A 276 -19.07 2.80 2.60
CA HIS A 276 -17.78 3.45 2.86
C HIS A 276 -17.16 2.91 4.17
N THR A 277 -16.38 1.85 4.09
CA THR A 277 -15.88 1.06 5.24
C THR A 277 -15.11 1.90 6.26
N HIS A 278 -14.24 2.80 5.83
CA HIS A 278 -13.53 3.71 6.74
C HIS A 278 -14.47 4.67 7.47
N GLY A 279 -15.49 5.18 6.78
CA GLY A 279 -16.55 6.00 7.40
C GLY A 279 -17.37 5.22 8.42
N MET A 280 -17.65 3.94 8.16
CA MET A 280 -18.30 3.04 9.11
C MET A 280 -17.42 2.78 10.33
N LYS A 281 -16.12 2.52 10.16
CA LYS A 281 -15.14 2.35 11.26
C LYS A 281 -15.09 3.59 12.14
N LEU A 282 -14.91 4.79 11.55
CA LEU A 282 -14.91 6.05 12.29
C LEU A 282 -16.19 6.27 13.09
N ARG A 283 -17.35 6.02 12.45
CA ARG A 283 -18.64 6.15 13.11
C ARG A 283 -18.78 5.17 14.28
N ALA A 284 -18.36 3.92 14.09
CA ALA A 284 -18.44 2.90 15.11
C ALA A 284 -17.53 3.20 16.31
N CYS A 285 -16.31 3.70 16.08
CA CYS A 285 -15.41 4.16 17.15
C CYS A 285 -15.97 5.37 17.91
N ALA A 286 -16.53 6.36 17.20
CA ALA A 286 -17.18 7.49 17.84
C ALA A 286 -18.40 7.06 18.70
N LEU A 287 -19.14 6.04 18.25
CA LEU A 287 -20.23 5.45 19.04
C LEU A 287 -19.73 4.77 20.33
N ILE A 288 -18.60 4.05 20.27
CA ILE A 288 -17.96 3.47 21.48
C ILE A 288 -17.57 4.58 22.44
N ASN A 289 -16.88 5.62 21.96
CA ASN A 289 -16.46 6.76 22.78
C ASN A 289 -17.65 7.48 23.47
N LEU A 290 -18.80 7.50 22.81
CA LEU A 290 -20.05 8.07 23.33
C LEU A 290 -20.87 7.09 24.19
N GLY A 291 -20.36 5.88 24.46
CA GLY A 291 -21.05 4.86 25.25
C GLY A 291 -22.19 4.13 24.52
N ARG A 292 -22.38 4.35 23.20
CA ARG A 292 -23.46 3.77 22.40
C ARG A 292 -23.09 2.38 21.87
N MET A 293 -22.74 1.45 22.78
CA MET A 293 -22.17 0.14 22.47
C MET A 293 -23.02 -0.72 21.53
N LYS A 294 -24.36 -0.73 21.71
CA LYS A 294 -25.25 -1.54 20.87
C LYS A 294 -25.22 -1.13 19.39
N GLU A 295 -25.11 0.17 19.13
CA GLU A 295 -25.05 0.69 17.76
C GLU A 295 -23.67 0.45 17.15
N ALA A 296 -22.61 0.64 17.93
CA ALA A 296 -21.26 0.31 17.52
C ALA A 296 -21.15 -1.18 17.14
N SER A 297 -21.68 -2.08 17.99
CA SER A 297 -21.67 -3.52 17.72
C SER A 297 -22.38 -3.89 16.42
N ARG A 298 -23.50 -3.22 16.07
CA ARG A 298 -24.17 -3.46 14.79
C ARG A 298 -23.30 -3.08 13.61
N LEU A 299 -22.65 -1.91 13.66
CA LEU A 299 -21.78 -1.44 12.59
C LEU A 299 -20.53 -2.31 12.44
N PHE A 300 -19.89 -2.69 13.55
CA PHE A 300 -18.74 -3.61 13.49
C PHE A 300 -19.16 -5.00 13.04
N GLY A 301 -20.36 -5.47 13.38
CA GLY A 301 -20.91 -6.71 12.85
C GLY A 301 -21.09 -6.68 11.34
N GLN A 302 -21.57 -5.57 10.78
CA GLN A 302 -21.62 -5.37 9.32
C GLN A 302 -20.24 -5.33 8.70
N LEU A 303 -19.29 -4.58 9.32
CA LEU A 303 -17.90 -4.53 8.85
C LEU A 303 -17.23 -5.90 8.84
N CYS A 304 -17.43 -6.73 9.86
CA CYS A 304 -16.92 -8.12 9.87
C CYS A 304 -17.50 -8.97 8.75
N GLY A 305 -18.74 -8.71 8.32
CA GLY A 305 -19.35 -9.36 7.15
C GLY A 305 -18.74 -8.89 5.83
N LEU A 306 -18.44 -7.59 5.70
CA LEU A 306 -17.85 -6.98 4.52
C LEU A 306 -16.34 -7.26 4.42
N LEU A 307 -15.63 -7.20 5.56
CA LEU A 307 -14.18 -7.33 5.70
C LEU A 307 -13.82 -8.51 6.61
N PRO A 308 -14.08 -9.74 6.21
CA PRO A 308 -13.94 -10.92 7.09
C PRO A 308 -12.49 -11.22 7.48
N GLU A 309 -11.50 -10.68 6.77
CA GLU A 309 -10.08 -10.81 7.11
C GLU A 309 -9.59 -9.73 8.11
N ASP A 310 -10.36 -8.66 8.31
CA ASP A 310 -9.98 -7.55 9.18
C ASP A 310 -10.13 -7.91 10.67
N THR A 311 -8.99 -8.26 11.29
CA THR A 311 -8.93 -8.62 12.71
C THR A 311 -9.13 -7.43 13.65
N VAL A 312 -9.00 -6.20 13.16
CA VAL A 312 -9.26 -4.98 13.94
C VAL A 312 -10.77 -4.81 14.09
N CYS A 313 -11.54 -4.97 13.02
CA CYS A 313 -13.00 -4.96 13.07
C CYS A 313 -13.54 -6.07 13.99
N GLU A 314 -12.96 -7.26 13.95
CA GLU A 314 -13.34 -8.37 14.84
C GLU A 314 -13.10 -8.03 16.32
N PHE A 315 -11.97 -7.42 16.64
CA PHE A 315 -11.65 -6.97 17.99
C PHE A 315 -12.70 -5.97 18.50
N PHE A 316 -12.98 -4.91 17.73
CA PHE A 316 -13.95 -3.90 18.15
C PHE A 316 -15.38 -4.44 18.21
N TYR A 317 -15.71 -5.41 17.36
CA TYR A 317 -16.99 -6.10 17.45
C TYR A 317 -17.16 -6.85 18.77
N LYS A 318 -16.15 -7.63 19.19
CA LYS A 318 -16.13 -8.32 20.48
C LYS A 318 -16.22 -7.34 21.65
N LEU A 319 -15.38 -6.30 21.66
CA LEU A 319 -15.35 -5.25 22.68
C LEU A 319 -16.72 -4.59 22.84
N SER A 320 -17.35 -4.20 21.73
CA SER A 320 -18.66 -3.53 21.76
C SER A 320 -19.80 -4.46 22.23
N ARG A 321 -19.69 -5.77 21.99
CA ARG A 321 -20.64 -6.77 22.50
C ARG A 321 -20.53 -7.00 23.99
N GLU A 322 -19.33 -6.98 24.53
CA GLU A 322 -19.09 -7.11 25.97
C GLU A 322 -19.64 -5.91 26.76
N GLY A 323 -19.88 -4.78 26.10
CA GLY A 323 -20.46 -3.59 26.72
C GLY A 323 -19.52 -2.88 27.69
N LYS A 324 -18.23 -3.26 27.74
CA LYS A 324 -17.22 -2.63 28.56
C LYS A 324 -16.76 -1.33 27.91
N ALA A 325 -16.92 -0.21 28.60
CA ALA A 325 -16.32 1.03 28.15
C ALA A 325 -14.78 0.89 28.18
N PRO A 326 -14.08 1.20 27.09
CA PRO A 326 -12.62 1.15 27.07
C PRO A 326 -12.02 2.18 28.03
N ALA A 327 -10.88 1.85 28.63
CA ALA A 327 -10.13 2.78 29.47
C ALA A 327 -9.57 3.97 28.66
N GLU A 328 -9.31 3.74 27.36
CA GLU A 328 -8.76 4.71 26.43
C GLU A 328 -9.80 5.06 25.35
N ARG A 329 -9.73 6.31 24.88
CA ARG A 329 -10.54 6.78 23.78
C ARG A 329 -9.99 6.29 22.44
N PHE A 330 -10.85 5.82 21.57
CA PHE A 330 -10.47 5.44 20.20
C PHE A 330 -10.56 6.63 19.25
N SER A 331 -9.47 6.96 18.56
CA SER A 331 -9.46 8.06 17.61
C SER A 331 -9.95 7.64 16.20
N LEU A 332 -9.32 6.67 15.59
CA LEU A 332 -9.52 6.38 14.17
C LEU A 332 -9.99 4.95 13.87
N GLY A 333 -9.92 4.02 14.82
CA GLY A 333 -10.27 2.61 14.57
C GLY A 333 -9.39 1.92 13.51
N VAL A 334 -8.18 2.43 13.32
CA VAL A 334 -7.23 1.92 12.32
C VAL A 334 -6.47 0.72 12.86
N ASP A 335 -6.30 0.65 14.20
CA ASP A 335 -5.61 -0.45 14.87
C ASP A 335 -6.30 -0.79 16.21
N VAL A 336 -5.87 -1.89 16.80
CA VAL A 336 -6.34 -2.32 18.13
C VAL A 336 -5.79 -1.43 19.25
N THR A 337 -6.27 -1.63 20.49
CA THR A 337 -5.70 -0.94 21.66
C THR A 337 -4.28 -1.40 21.95
N HIS A 338 -3.52 -0.60 22.70
CA HIS A 338 -2.16 -0.99 23.12
C HIS A 338 -2.16 -2.32 23.89
N GLU A 339 -3.11 -2.51 24.82
CA GLU A 339 -3.26 -3.75 25.59
C GLU A 339 -3.51 -4.96 24.71
N GLU A 340 -4.43 -4.86 23.74
CA GLU A 340 -4.69 -5.93 22.78
C GLU A 340 -3.47 -6.18 21.87
N GLY A 341 -2.76 -5.12 21.44
CA GLY A 341 -1.52 -5.24 20.67
C GLY A 341 -0.44 -6.03 21.38
N VAL A 342 -0.24 -5.75 22.68
CA VAL A 342 0.68 -6.53 23.54
C VAL A 342 0.21 -7.97 23.69
N SER A 343 -1.09 -8.20 23.89
CA SER A 343 -1.68 -9.54 23.99
C SER A 343 -1.45 -10.35 22.71
N ARG A 344 -1.67 -9.75 21.54
CA ARG A 344 -1.43 -10.38 20.22
C ARG A 344 0.04 -10.70 19.99
N ALA A 345 0.94 -9.77 20.40
CA ALA A 345 2.38 -10.02 20.32
C ALA A 345 2.80 -11.19 21.21
N ALA A 346 2.29 -11.26 22.44
CA ALA A 346 2.54 -12.38 23.34
C ALA A 346 1.99 -13.71 22.79
N GLU A 347 0.78 -13.69 22.20
CA GLU A 347 0.20 -14.86 21.52
C GLU A 347 1.11 -15.35 20.38
N LEU A 348 1.60 -14.45 19.51
CA LEU A 348 2.54 -14.82 18.43
C LEU A 348 3.84 -15.40 18.98
N ILE A 349 4.44 -14.79 20.02
CA ILE A 349 5.67 -15.29 20.63
C ILE A 349 5.44 -16.68 21.20
N SER A 350 4.29 -16.94 21.86
CA SER A 350 3.97 -18.27 22.40
C SER A 350 3.91 -19.36 21.31
N LYS A 351 3.54 -19.00 20.10
CA LYS A 351 3.46 -19.94 18.96
C LYS A 351 4.83 -20.37 18.43
N LEU A 352 5.91 -19.66 18.75
CA LEU A 352 7.28 -20.12 18.43
C LEU A 352 7.66 -21.42 19.16
N TYR A 353 7.01 -21.71 20.29
CA TYR A 353 7.25 -22.92 21.08
C TYR A 353 6.33 -24.09 20.70
N VAL A 354 5.43 -23.90 19.74
CA VAL A 354 4.53 -24.93 19.23
C VAL A 354 5.09 -25.45 17.90
N PRO A 355 5.20 -26.78 17.69
CA PRO A 355 5.65 -27.31 16.41
C PRO A 355 4.78 -26.82 15.26
N PRO A 356 5.36 -26.40 14.12
CA PRO A 356 4.60 -25.90 12.97
C PRO A 356 3.53 -26.87 12.46
N ASP A 357 3.82 -28.19 12.48
CA ASP A 357 2.88 -29.23 12.06
C ASP A 357 1.64 -29.30 12.98
N GLU A 358 1.81 -29.04 14.27
CA GLU A 358 0.70 -29.00 15.23
C GLU A 358 -0.21 -27.79 14.95
N ILE A 359 0.36 -26.63 14.64
CA ILE A 359 -0.40 -25.44 14.22
C ILE A 359 -1.17 -25.73 12.92
N CYS A 360 -0.52 -26.36 11.95
CA CYS A 360 -1.11 -26.67 10.65
C CYS A 360 -2.16 -27.78 10.69
N SER A 361 -2.08 -28.71 11.66
CA SER A 361 -3.05 -29.79 11.83
C SER A 361 -4.45 -29.31 12.24
N GLN A 362 -4.54 -28.09 12.82
CA GLN A 362 -5.78 -27.48 13.28
C GLN A 362 -6.13 -26.25 12.41
N PRO A 363 -7.09 -26.35 11.48
CA PRO A 363 -7.43 -25.25 10.56
C PRO A 363 -7.74 -23.92 11.26
N ALA A 364 -8.45 -23.97 12.40
CA ALA A 364 -8.76 -22.77 13.18
C ALA A 364 -7.51 -22.11 13.79
N SER A 365 -6.56 -22.91 14.27
CA SER A 365 -5.26 -22.42 14.79
C SER A 365 -4.42 -21.80 13.68
N LEU A 366 -4.30 -22.49 12.56
CA LEU A 366 -3.58 -21.99 11.38
C LEU A 366 -4.15 -20.65 10.90
N GLN A 367 -5.47 -20.58 10.69
CA GLN A 367 -6.13 -19.35 10.28
C GLN A 367 -5.91 -18.21 11.28
N ARG A 368 -6.00 -18.48 12.58
CA ARG A 368 -5.76 -17.50 13.64
C ARG A 368 -4.33 -16.96 13.58
N VAL A 369 -3.33 -17.84 13.46
CA VAL A 369 -1.91 -17.46 13.40
C VAL A 369 -1.63 -16.67 12.12
N CYS A 370 -2.14 -17.09 10.96
CA CYS A 370 -1.98 -16.35 9.70
C CYS A 370 -2.55 -14.93 9.79
N ARG A 371 -3.76 -14.77 10.36
CA ARG A 371 -4.40 -13.46 10.54
C ARG A 371 -3.66 -12.56 11.53
N LEU A 372 -3.10 -13.13 12.60
CA LEU A 372 -2.27 -12.39 13.54
C LEU A 372 -0.93 -11.95 12.92
N CYS A 373 -0.32 -12.81 12.11
CA CYS A 373 0.90 -12.46 11.39
C CYS A 373 0.65 -11.38 10.34
N ASP A 374 -0.44 -11.45 9.59
CA ASP A 374 -0.84 -10.38 8.66
C ASP A 374 -1.05 -9.05 9.40
N TRP A 375 -1.79 -9.06 10.52
CA TRP A 375 -1.91 -7.90 11.39
C TRP A 375 -0.53 -7.37 11.84
N ALA A 376 0.36 -8.23 12.32
CA ALA A 376 1.67 -7.81 12.83
C ALA A 376 2.54 -7.16 11.75
N LEU A 377 2.47 -7.64 10.51
CA LEU A 377 3.25 -7.06 9.40
C LEU A 377 2.78 -5.63 9.05
N HIS A 378 1.48 -5.38 9.12
CA HIS A 378 0.86 -4.12 8.67
C HIS A 378 0.59 -3.13 9.81
N SER A 379 0.49 -3.59 11.06
CA SER A 379 0.19 -2.74 12.20
C SER A 379 1.37 -1.84 12.59
N PRO A 380 1.16 -0.53 12.78
CA PRO A 380 2.14 0.35 13.40
C PRO A 380 2.36 0.04 14.90
N MET A 381 1.39 -0.63 15.55
CA MET A 381 1.51 -1.05 16.96
C MET A 381 2.45 -2.25 17.14
N ALA A 382 2.66 -3.04 16.10
CA ALA A 382 3.57 -4.18 16.13
C ALA A 382 5.02 -3.70 15.97
N GLY A 383 5.81 -3.82 17.04
CA GLY A 383 7.24 -3.51 17.01
C GLY A 383 8.03 -4.43 16.07
N SER A 384 9.26 -4.04 15.75
CA SER A 384 10.16 -4.79 14.85
C SER A 384 10.33 -6.26 15.27
N HIS A 385 10.40 -6.52 16.57
CA HIS A 385 10.50 -7.88 17.12
C HIS A 385 9.26 -8.72 16.78
N THR A 386 8.04 -8.18 16.98
CA THR A 386 6.79 -8.88 16.65
C THR A 386 6.68 -9.16 15.14
N LYS A 387 7.11 -8.23 14.30
CA LYS A 387 7.18 -8.43 12.84
C LYS A 387 8.14 -9.56 12.46
N THR A 388 9.30 -9.61 13.11
CA THR A 388 10.28 -10.69 12.89
C THR A 388 9.71 -12.05 13.32
N VAL A 389 9.04 -12.13 14.47
CA VAL A 389 8.35 -13.34 14.93
C VAL A 389 7.30 -13.80 13.93
N ALA A 390 6.49 -12.87 13.41
CA ALA A 390 5.49 -13.19 12.39
C ALA A 390 6.13 -13.79 11.13
N LEU A 391 7.24 -13.22 10.65
CA LEU A 391 7.98 -13.74 9.49
C LEU A 391 8.54 -15.14 9.74
N ILE A 392 9.13 -15.39 10.91
CA ILE A 392 9.66 -16.70 11.29
C ILE A 392 8.53 -17.75 11.28
N LEU A 393 7.40 -17.46 11.93
CA LEU A 393 6.24 -18.36 11.98
C LEU A 393 5.72 -18.66 10.57
N MET A 394 5.52 -17.64 9.72
CA MET A 394 5.01 -17.82 8.36
C MET A 394 5.97 -18.67 7.50
N THR A 395 7.25 -18.54 7.71
CA THR A 395 8.26 -19.30 6.95
C THR A 395 8.34 -20.75 7.42
N ALA A 396 8.21 -20.97 8.73
CA ALA A 396 8.29 -22.31 9.33
C ALA A 396 7.07 -23.18 9.01
N MET A 397 5.88 -22.58 8.82
CA MET A 397 4.66 -23.32 8.51
C MET A 397 4.61 -23.79 7.05
N PRO A 398 4.46 -25.08 6.76
CA PRO A 398 4.42 -25.61 5.39
C PRO A 398 3.10 -25.32 4.66
N ALA A 399 2.13 -24.68 5.32
CA ALA A 399 0.79 -24.43 4.78
C ALA A 399 0.79 -23.35 3.68
N ASP A 400 -0.08 -23.53 2.67
CA ASP A 400 -0.26 -22.57 1.58
C ASP A 400 -0.82 -21.24 2.07
N GLU A 401 -1.68 -21.24 3.10
CA GLU A 401 -2.23 -20.05 3.73
C GLU A 401 -1.12 -19.15 4.31
N ALA A 402 -0.16 -19.73 5.00
CA ALA A 402 1.00 -19.00 5.54
C ALA A 402 1.85 -18.40 4.41
N ARG A 403 2.06 -19.18 3.35
CA ARG A 403 2.76 -18.73 2.15
C ARG A 403 2.05 -17.56 1.47
N MET A 404 0.72 -17.60 1.40
CA MET A 404 -0.07 -16.52 0.80
C MET A 404 0.08 -15.20 1.55
N VAL A 405 0.13 -15.20 2.88
CA VAL A 405 0.38 -13.99 3.68
C VAL A 405 1.73 -13.34 3.30
N LEU A 406 2.78 -14.16 3.15
CA LEU A 406 4.10 -13.65 2.71
C LEU A 406 4.05 -13.08 1.29
N LEU A 407 3.34 -13.74 0.38
CA LEU A 407 3.19 -13.28 -1.00
C LEU A 407 2.34 -12.00 -1.09
N ASP A 408 1.30 -11.85 -0.25
CA ASP A 408 0.52 -10.61 -0.15
C ASP A 408 1.41 -9.46 0.32
N ALA A 409 2.22 -9.70 1.36
CA ALA A 409 3.17 -8.73 1.89
C ALA A 409 4.21 -8.26 0.85
N LEU A 410 4.67 -9.13 -0.06
CA LEU A 410 5.60 -8.73 -1.13
C LEU A 410 4.99 -7.72 -2.10
N THR A 411 3.70 -7.79 -2.34
CA THR A 411 3.00 -6.90 -3.28
C THR A 411 2.34 -5.71 -2.59
N ASP A 412 2.36 -5.64 -1.25
CA ASP A 412 1.78 -4.51 -0.52
C ASP A 412 2.64 -3.24 -0.69
N PRO A 413 2.07 -2.17 -1.26
CA PRO A 413 2.78 -0.91 -1.45
C PRO A 413 3.12 -0.15 -0.16
N GLN A 414 2.43 -0.46 0.93
CA GLN A 414 2.65 0.21 2.22
C GLN A 414 3.77 -0.44 3.03
N LEU A 415 4.14 -1.68 2.71
CA LEU A 415 5.19 -2.38 3.43
C LEU A 415 6.58 -1.92 2.99
N ALA A 416 7.46 -1.67 3.96
CA ALA A 416 8.82 -1.21 3.70
C ALA A 416 9.63 -2.22 2.86
N ASP A 417 10.41 -1.72 1.91
CA ASP A 417 11.21 -2.56 0.99
C ASP A 417 12.18 -3.50 1.74
N GLY A 418 12.71 -3.08 2.92
CA GLY A 418 13.55 -3.94 3.76
C GLY A 418 12.82 -5.18 4.31
N VAL A 419 11.53 -5.04 4.66
CA VAL A 419 10.70 -6.18 5.09
C VAL A 419 10.44 -7.12 3.92
N LYS A 420 10.15 -6.58 2.73
CA LYS A 420 9.97 -7.37 1.50
C LYS A 420 11.24 -8.15 1.13
N LEU A 421 12.41 -7.54 1.32
CA LEU A 421 13.69 -8.23 1.09
C LEU A 421 13.86 -9.41 2.05
N ASN A 422 13.56 -9.25 3.33
CA ASN A 422 13.61 -10.35 4.30
C ASN A 422 12.65 -11.48 3.91
N ILE A 423 11.42 -11.14 3.47
CA ILE A 423 10.46 -12.12 2.98
C ILE A 423 11.01 -12.88 1.76
N LEU A 424 11.61 -12.18 0.79
CA LEU A 424 12.21 -12.80 -0.39
C LEU A 424 13.33 -13.79 0.01
N GLN A 425 14.19 -13.43 0.96
CA GLN A 425 15.23 -14.30 1.48
C GLN A 425 14.65 -15.56 2.10
N MET A 426 13.63 -15.41 2.94
CA MET A 426 12.95 -16.52 3.60
C MET A 426 12.25 -17.44 2.61
N LEU A 427 11.54 -16.89 1.64
CA LEU A 427 10.88 -17.67 0.58
C LEU A 427 11.90 -18.40 -0.30
N THR A 428 13.05 -17.79 -0.58
CA THR A 428 14.12 -18.42 -1.35
C THR A 428 14.75 -19.58 -0.58
N ALA A 429 14.98 -19.41 0.72
CA ALA A 429 15.48 -20.48 1.58
C ALA A 429 14.53 -21.68 1.64
N ARG A 430 13.21 -21.42 1.61
CA ARG A 430 12.16 -22.44 1.65
C ARG A 430 11.92 -23.12 0.29
N ASP A 431 11.74 -22.33 -0.77
CA ASP A 431 11.22 -22.77 -2.07
C ASP A 431 12.32 -22.89 -3.14
N GLY A 432 13.57 -22.54 -2.81
CA GLY A 432 14.67 -22.39 -3.76
C GLY A 432 14.59 -21.09 -4.56
N PHE A 433 15.49 -20.92 -5.52
CA PHE A 433 15.54 -19.74 -6.38
C PHE A 433 14.35 -19.70 -7.35
N LYS A 434 13.28 -19.04 -6.94
CA LYS A 434 12.10 -18.78 -7.76
C LYS A 434 11.85 -17.27 -7.85
N PRO A 435 11.39 -16.77 -9.01
CA PRO A 435 11.00 -15.38 -9.13
C PRO A 435 9.65 -15.15 -8.43
N TYR A 436 9.59 -14.10 -7.61
CA TYR A 436 8.38 -13.64 -6.96
C TYR A 436 8.00 -12.26 -7.47
N CYS A 437 6.70 -12.00 -7.58
CA CYS A 437 6.18 -10.67 -7.90
C CYS A 437 6.28 -9.78 -6.66
N VAL A 438 6.95 -8.65 -6.77
CA VAL A 438 7.23 -7.72 -5.68
C VAL A 438 6.90 -6.30 -6.12
N ASP A 439 6.20 -5.54 -5.28
CA ASP A 439 6.07 -4.09 -5.47
C ASP A 439 7.33 -3.40 -4.95
N VAL A 440 8.06 -2.72 -5.82
CA VAL A 440 9.26 -1.94 -5.48
C VAL A 440 9.08 -0.51 -5.97
N GLY A 441 8.98 0.41 -5.03
CA GLY A 441 8.79 1.83 -5.34
C GLY A 441 7.56 2.13 -6.21
N GLY A 442 6.50 1.36 -6.06
CA GLY A 442 5.26 1.51 -6.82
C GLY A 442 5.26 0.79 -8.18
N ARG A 443 6.16 -0.15 -8.41
CA ARG A 443 6.23 -0.96 -9.63
C ARG A 443 6.26 -2.44 -9.29
N LEU A 444 5.48 -3.23 -10.01
CA LEU A 444 5.58 -4.68 -9.94
C LEU A 444 6.82 -5.15 -10.72
N VAL A 445 7.68 -5.89 -10.04
CA VAL A 445 8.85 -6.51 -10.62
C VAL A 445 8.93 -7.99 -10.20
N HIS A 446 9.55 -8.83 -11.01
CA HIS A 446 9.80 -10.21 -10.64
C HIS A 446 11.23 -10.33 -10.12
N LEU A 447 11.37 -10.65 -8.85
CA LEU A 447 12.66 -10.78 -8.14
C LEU A 447 12.82 -12.17 -7.55
N ALA A 448 14.06 -12.69 -7.57
CA ALA A 448 14.46 -13.82 -6.75
C ALA A 448 15.59 -13.37 -5.82
N ALA A 449 15.66 -13.87 -4.60
CA ALA A 449 16.81 -13.63 -3.76
C ALA A 449 18.03 -14.33 -4.41
N GLY A 450 19.06 -13.58 -4.75
CA GLY A 450 20.24 -14.08 -5.48
C GLY A 450 20.24 -13.86 -6.99
N GLY A 451 19.17 -13.27 -7.56
CA GLY A 451 19.15 -12.93 -8.97
C GLY A 451 17.84 -12.26 -9.39
N ILE A 452 17.87 -11.47 -10.43
CA ILE A 452 16.66 -10.94 -11.07
C ILE A 452 16.21 -11.94 -12.13
N SER A 453 14.97 -12.41 -12.02
CA SER A 453 14.36 -13.24 -13.06
C SER A 453 14.20 -12.46 -14.36
N THR A 454 14.62 -13.08 -15.45
CA THR A 454 14.63 -12.48 -16.79
C THR A 454 13.28 -12.50 -17.51
N GLN A 455 12.15 -12.71 -16.80
CA GLN A 455 10.81 -12.70 -17.46
C GLN A 455 9.70 -12.16 -16.57
N PRO A 456 8.80 -11.34 -17.08
CA PRO A 456 8.23 -11.30 -18.43
C PRO A 456 8.85 -10.24 -19.36
N LYS A 457 8.64 -10.40 -20.63
CA LYS A 457 9.29 -9.71 -21.76
C LYS A 457 9.26 -8.18 -21.77
N ASN A 458 8.60 -7.51 -20.83
CA ASN A 458 8.45 -6.05 -20.80
C ASN A 458 8.67 -5.39 -19.43
N CYS A 459 8.90 -6.12 -18.34
CA CYS A 459 9.34 -5.48 -17.11
C CYS A 459 10.82 -5.15 -17.21
N SER A 460 11.07 -3.90 -17.52
CA SER A 460 12.36 -3.23 -17.46
C SER A 460 13.57 -4.18 -17.55
N ARG A 461 13.74 -4.76 -18.74
CA ARG A 461 14.95 -5.50 -19.14
C ARG A 461 16.24 -4.77 -18.71
N ALA A 462 16.11 -3.43 -18.58
CA ALA A 462 17.18 -2.56 -18.11
C ALA A 462 17.50 -2.75 -16.62
N ASN A 463 16.51 -2.87 -15.72
CA ASN A 463 16.75 -3.06 -14.28
C ASN A 463 17.35 -4.44 -13.99
N SER A 464 16.81 -5.48 -14.64
CA SER A 464 17.36 -6.83 -14.55
C SER A 464 18.81 -6.88 -15.03
N GLN A 465 19.09 -6.21 -16.16
CA GLN A 465 20.43 -6.14 -16.71
C GLN A 465 21.42 -5.36 -15.83
N ILE A 466 20.96 -4.33 -15.11
CA ILE A 466 21.81 -3.54 -14.21
C ILE A 466 22.30 -4.41 -13.05
N VAL A 467 21.38 -5.07 -12.34
CA VAL A 467 21.75 -5.90 -11.19
C VAL A 467 22.51 -7.15 -11.64
N GLN A 468 22.09 -7.79 -12.73
CA GLN A 468 22.79 -8.94 -13.28
C GLN A 468 24.25 -8.60 -13.63
N ARG A 469 24.49 -7.51 -14.37
CA ARG A 469 25.86 -7.08 -14.72
C ARG A 469 26.72 -6.75 -13.51
N ALA A 470 26.13 -6.06 -12.51
CA ALA A 470 26.87 -5.77 -11.28
C ALA A 470 27.15 -7.05 -10.48
N SER A 471 26.21 -7.99 -10.44
CA SER A 471 26.37 -9.28 -9.77
C SER A 471 27.38 -10.17 -10.49
N ASP A 472 27.32 -10.28 -11.83
CA ASP A 472 28.25 -11.07 -12.63
C ASP A 472 29.70 -10.58 -12.48
N ALA A 473 29.88 -9.25 -12.35
CA ALA A 473 31.20 -8.66 -12.14
C ALA A 473 31.83 -9.00 -10.77
N LEU A 474 30.99 -9.42 -9.81
CA LEU A 474 31.39 -9.64 -8.41
C LEU A 474 31.25 -11.11 -7.99
N SER A 475 30.34 -11.90 -8.58
CA SER A 475 29.96 -13.24 -8.10
C SER A 475 31.09 -14.28 -8.14
N GLU A 476 32.01 -14.17 -9.09
CA GLU A 476 33.17 -15.09 -9.15
C GLU A 476 34.07 -14.97 -7.92
N ALA A 477 34.19 -13.76 -7.36
CA ALA A 477 35.09 -13.50 -6.23
C ALA A 477 34.36 -13.41 -4.88
N TYR A 478 33.03 -13.13 -4.90
CA TYR A 478 32.23 -12.79 -3.71
C TYR A 478 30.82 -13.39 -3.78
N PRO A 479 30.58 -14.53 -3.10
CA PRO A 479 29.26 -15.21 -3.16
C PRO A 479 28.10 -14.41 -2.57
N ASP A 480 28.35 -13.48 -1.65
CA ASP A 480 27.37 -12.60 -0.99
C ASP A 480 27.05 -11.32 -1.79
N ALA A 481 27.85 -11.01 -2.80
CA ALA A 481 27.71 -9.78 -3.58
C ALA A 481 26.35 -9.61 -4.27
N PRO A 482 25.74 -10.64 -4.89
CA PRO A 482 24.44 -10.48 -5.56
C PRO A 482 23.36 -9.94 -4.65
N GLN A 483 23.38 -10.34 -3.39
CA GLN A 483 22.38 -9.92 -2.40
C GLN A 483 22.57 -8.47 -1.97
N MET A 484 23.81 -8.07 -1.70
CA MET A 484 24.13 -6.68 -1.35
C MET A 484 23.86 -5.72 -2.51
N VAL A 485 24.18 -6.13 -3.75
CA VAL A 485 23.89 -5.36 -4.98
C VAL A 485 22.39 -5.15 -5.14
N LEU A 486 21.59 -6.19 -4.91
CA LEU A 486 20.14 -6.10 -4.98
C LEU A 486 19.58 -5.14 -3.92
N ASP A 487 20.01 -5.25 -2.66
CA ASP A 487 19.58 -4.34 -1.58
C ASP A 487 19.90 -2.88 -1.91
N MET A 488 21.12 -2.59 -2.33
CA MET A 488 21.52 -1.24 -2.73
C MET A 488 20.69 -0.72 -3.89
N PHE A 489 20.36 -1.57 -4.87
CA PHE A 489 19.55 -1.17 -6.02
C PHE A 489 18.08 -0.93 -5.65
N LEU A 490 17.50 -1.75 -4.75
CA LEU A 490 16.17 -1.54 -4.23
C LEU A 490 16.06 -0.21 -3.45
N ARG A 491 17.05 0.11 -2.62
CA ARG A 491 17.13 1.41 -1.94
C ARG A 491 17.22 2.57 -2.92
N TYR A 492 17.97 2.41 -4.00
CA TYR A 492 18.02 3.43 -5.06
C TYR A 492 16.65 3.63 -5.71
N LEU A 493 15.94 2.55 -6.08
CA LEU A 493 14.62 2.63 -6.70
C LEU A 493 13.55 3.20 -5.76
N ALA A 494 13.75 3.08 -4.44
CA ALA A 494 12.88 3.70 -3.45
C ALA A 494 12.92 5.23 -3.48
N VAL A 495 14.07 5.83 -3.83
CA VAL A 495 14.29 7.28 -3.80
C VAL A 495 14.27 7.90 -5.20
N TYR A 496 14.83 7.21 -6.19
CA TYR A 496 14.98 7.71 -7.55
C TYR A 496 14.14 6.94 -8.57
N PRO A 497 13.67 7.62 -9.64
CA PRO A 497 13.02 6.91 -10.74
C PRO A 497 13.98 5.95 -11.42
N GLN A 498 13.40 4.99 -12.14
CA GLN A 498 14.16 4.00 -12.90
C GLN A 498 15.27 4.67 -13.76
N PRO A 499 16.49 4.13 -13.74
CA PRO A 499 17.59 4.63 -14.55
C PRO A 499 17.23 4.59 -16.05
N LYS A 500 17.54 5.66 -16.76
CA LYS A 500 17.38 5.68 -18.22
C LYS A 500 18.32 4.65 -18.85
N ARG A 501 17.94 4.13 -20.02
CA ARG A 501 18.76 3.15 -20.76
C ARG A 501 20.23 3.57 -20.93
N ARG A 502 20.48 4.88 -21.07
CA ARG A 502 21.83 5.47 -21.17
C ARG A 502 22.59 5.52 -19.82
N GLU A 503 21.90 5.33 -18.71
CA GLU A 503 22.47 5.34 -17.35
C GLU A 503 22.64 3.93 -16.79
N ALA A 504 22.17 2.89 -17.50
CA ALA A 504 22.16 1.51 -17.01
C ALA A 504 23.57 0.99 -16.68
N ASP A 505 24.51 1.18 -17.60
CA ASP A 505 25.90 0.74 -17.41
C ASP A 505 26.60 1.52 -16.28
N ALA A 506 26.25 2.80 -16.12
CA ALA A 506 26.74 3.61 -15.02
C ALA A 506 26.15 3.22 -13.66
N CYS A 507 24.90 2.76 -13.64
CA CYS A 507 24.29 2.19 -12.44
C CYS A 507 24.95 0.87 -12.03
N ALA A 508 25.17 -0.05 -12.98
CA ALA A 508 25.84 -1.32 -12.70
C ALA A 508 27.26 -1.09 -12.16
N ALA A 509 28.02 -0.21 -12.81
CA ALA A 509 29.36 0.17 -12.37
C ALA A 509 29.38 0.86 -10.99
N ALA A 510 28.35 1.66 -10.67
CA ALA A 510 28.23 2.30 -9.37
C ALA A 510 27.92 1.29 -8.25
N LEU A 511 27.04 0.33 -8.50
CA LEU A 511 26.75 -0.76 -7.56
C LEU A 511 27.98 -1.60 -7.26
N GLU A 512 28.75 -1.95 -8.28
CA GLU A 512 30.02 -2.66 -8.12
C GLU A 512 31.01 -1.86 -7.26
N ALA A 513 31.21 -0.57 -7.56
CA ALA A 513 32.13 0.28 -6.81
C ALA A 513 31.68 0.44 -5.34
N LEU A 514 30.39 0.58 -5.10
CA LEU A 514 29.83 0.68 -3.75
C LEU A 514 29.97 -0.60 -2.94
N TYR A 515 29.75 -1.76 -3.56
CA TYR A 515 29.99 -3.03 -2.90
C TYR A 515 31.41 -3.12 -2.36
N HIS A 516 32.39 -2.78 -3.19
CA HIS A 516 33.79 -2.77 -2.75
C HIS A 516 34.06 -1.76 -1.63
N ARG A 517 33.49 -0.55 -1.70
CA ARG A 517 33.63 0.46 -0.64
C ARG A 517 33.04 0.00 0.69
N GLN A 518 31.83 -0.61 0.68
CA GLN A 518 31.20 -1.14 1.89
C GLN A 518 31.98 -2.30 2.50
N ALA A 519 32.63 -3.11 1.64
CA ALA A 519 33.53 -4.17 2.08
C ALA A 519 34.92 -3.67 2.54
N GLY A 520 35.13 -2.34 2.66
CA GLY A 520 36.40 -1.74 3.09
C GLY A 520 37.54 -1.90 2.10
N ARG A 521 37.26 -2.15 0.82
CA ARG A 521 38.27 -2.43 -0.20
C ARG A 521 38.59 -1.19 -1.03
N CYS A 522 39.89 -0.91 -1.24
CA CYS A 522 40.31 0.13 -2.17
C CYS A 522 40.11 -0.33 -3.61
N VAL A 523 39.28 0.36 -4.37
CA VAL A 523 39.04 0.06 -5.78
C VAL A 523 39.39 1.25 -6.65
N ASP A 524 40.05 0.97 -7.77
CA ASP A 524 40.30 1.98 -8.79
C ASP A 524 39.02 2.22 -9.66
N GLU A 525 38.26 3.22 -9.28
CA GLU A 525 37.05 3.63 -10.01
C GLU A 525 37.31 3.96 -11.49
N ARG A 526 38.52 4.35 -11.86
CA ARG A 526 38.90 4.59 -13.27
C ARG A 526 38.89 3.27 -14.05
N LYS A 527 39.37 2.17 -13.41
CA LYS A 527 39.33 0.83 -14.02
C LYS A 527 37.92 0.32 -14.20
N ILE A 528 37.06 0.49 -13.18
CA ILE A 528 35.63 0.14 -13.28
C ILE A 528 34.96 0.95 -14.40
N ALA A 529 35.14 2.26 -14.44
CA ALA A 529 34.55 3.11 -15.47
C ALA A 529 35.02 2.68 -16.88
N LYS A 530 36.30 2.42 -17.05
CA LYS A 530 36.88 1.99 -18.34
C LYS A 530 36.32 0.63 -18.79
N ARG A 531 36.25 -0.36 -17.86
CA ARG A 531 35.68 -1.68 -18.14
C ARG A 531 34.21 -1.63 -18.59
N ASN A 532 33.43 -0.73 -17.97
CA ASN A 532 32.01 -0.57 -18.29
C ASN A 532 31.75 0.44 -19.43
N GLY A 533 32.80 0.96 -20.10
CA GLY A 533 32.66 1.89 -21.23
C GLY A 533 32.03 3.24 -20.88
N ILE A 534 32.13 3.69 -19.62
CA ILE A 534 31.52 4.94 -19.14
C ILE A 534 32.55 5.98 -18.71
N SER A 535 32.15 7.26 -18.74
CA SER A 535 33.02 8.31 -18.22
C SER A 535 33.07 8.32 -16.69
N LYS A 536 34.24 8.62 -16.10
CA LYS A 536 34.39 8.78 -14.65
C LYS A 536 33.39 9.81 -14.07
N ARG A 537 33.07 10.85 -14.84
CA ARG A 537 32.11 11.87 -14.42
C ARG A 537 30.68 11.30 -14.26
N LEU A 538 30.29 10.38 -15.14
CA LEU A 538 28.99 9.71 -15.08
C LEU A 538 28.94 8.71 -13.92
N LEU A 539 30.00 7.92 -13.72
CA LEU A 539 30.14 7.03 -12.56
C LEU A 539 30.02 7.80 -11.24
N ASN A 540 30.76 8.89 -11.08
CA ASN A 540 30.71 9.69 -9.86
C ASN A 540 29.34 10.32 -9.61
N ARG A 541 28.59 10.68 -10.67
CA ARG A 541 27.20 11.15 -10.53
C ARG A 541 26.30 10.06 -9.98
N MET A 542 26.42 8.84 -10.47
CA MET A 542 25.64 7.72 -10.00
C MET A 542 26.02 7.30 -8.58
N LEU A 543 27.30 7.26 -8.26
CA LEU A 543 27.78 6.98 -6.89
C LEU A 543 27.15 7.95 -5.88
N ARG A 544 27.18 9.25 -6.16
CA ARG A 544 26.55 10.24 -5.26
C ARG A 544 25.05 10.04 -5.08
N ARG A 545 24.34 9.56 -6.11
CA ARG A 545 22.90 9.22 -6.00
C ARG A 545 22.68 8.02 -5.08
N PHE A 546 23.46 6.97 -5.26
CA PHE A 546 23.41 5.79 -4.39
C PHE A 546 23.83 6.09 -2.95
N GLU A 547 24.91 6.85 -2.76
CA GLU A 547 25.39 7.23 -1.43
C GLU A 547 24.33 8.02 -0.65
N ARG A 548 23.60 8.92 -1.31
CA ARG A 548 22.47 9.62 -0.67
C ARG A 548 21.38 8.65 -0.22
N CYS A 549 21.02 7.64 -1.04
CA CYS A 549 20.04 6.64 -0.66
C CYS A 549 20.50 5.75 0.51
N LEU A 550 21.82 5.53 0.62
CA LEU A 550 22.39 4.68 1.66
C LEU A 550 22.65 5.43 2.97
N GLN A 551 22.84 6.76 2.91
CA GLN A 551 23.04 7.63 4.08
C GLN A 551 21.71 8.05 4.74
N GLU A 552 20.61 8.07 4.00
CA GLU A 552 19.28 8.17 4.58
C GLU A 552 19.02 6.87 5.36
N LYS A 553 19.32 6.88 6.68
CA LYS A 553 18.88 5.83 7.60
C LYS A 553 17.38 5.64 7.36
N PRO A 554 16.87 4.41 7.24
CA PRO A 554 15.45 4.20 7.36
C PRO A 554 15.05 4.79 8.72
N ASP A 555 14.16 5.80 8.70
CA ASP A 555 13.64 6.38 9.93
C ASP A 555 13.12 5.23 10.80
N GLU A 556 13.80 4.99 11.91
CA GLU A 556 13.30 4.17 13.00
C GLU A 556 12.13 4.94 13.62
N HIS A 557 10.93 4.69 13.12
CA HIS A 557 9.67 5.02 13.78
C HIS A 557 8.63 3.91 13.56
#